data_d84ad94288f2edeab50dd4497d0772ed
#
_entry.id   d84ad94288f2edeab50dd4497d0772ed
#
_cell.length_a   1.000
_cell.length_b   1.000
_cell.length_c   1.000
_cell.angle_alpha   90.00
_cell.angle_beta   90.00
_cell.angle_gamma   90.00
#
_symmetry.space_group_name_H-M   'P 1'
#
loop_
_entity.id
_entity.type
_entity.pdbx_description
1 polymer ?
#
loop_
_entity_poly.entity_id
_entity_poly.type
_entity_poly.pdbx_seq_one_letter_code
_entity_poly.pdbx_strand_id
1 'polypeptide(L)'
;LVADSADFYTLALGLIRVRRPFRLADYLADEETTNVDAATLATLRRPLAVGDTVYLIGEVTEVGERVWFRGVSVTVQAFWAEPTFDDPKAPAALIRPIVHEWWVHISWGGRSGWIQAWNRNIEGTDACA
;
A
#
# COMPACT_ATOMS: atom_id res chain seq x y z
N LEU A 1 2.84 -28.21 11.38
CA LEU A 1 3.10 -26.86 11.88
C LEU A 1 1.81 -26.04 11.91
N VAL A 2 1.54 -25.42 13.02
CA VAL A 2 0.34 -24.59 13.21
C VAL A 2 0.80 -23.16 13.53
N ALA A 3 0.27 -22.19 12.80
CA ALA A 3 0.53 -20.77 13.06
C ALA A 3 -0.45 -20.26 14.13
N ASP A 4 0.04 -19.56 15.13
CA ASP A 4 -0.75 -18.92 16.17
C ASP A 4 -0.76 -17.39 16.11
N SER A 5 0.16 -16.79 15.38
CA SER A 5 0.18 -15.36 15.12
C SER A 5 0.98 -15.04 13.85
N ALA A 6 0.79 -13.87 13.30
CA ALA A 6 1.49 -13.42 12.10
C ALA A 6 1.80 -11.93 12.18
N ASP A 7 2.95 -11.54 11.63
CA ASP A 7 3.37 -10.15 11.51
C ASP A 7 3.80 -9.84 10.09
N PHE A 8 3.42 -8.65 9.62
CA PHE A 8 3.87 -8.11 8.36
C PHE A 8 4.95 -7.06 8.58
N TYR A 9 5.96 -7.12 7.74
CA TYR A 9 7.00 -6.10 7.68
C TYR A 9 7.10 -5.55 6.27
N THR A 10 7.05 -4.23 6.16
CA THR A 10 7.30 -3.55 4.87
C THR A 10 8.80 -3.32 4.74
N LEU A 11 9.42 -3.95 3.75
CA LEU A 11 10.84 -3.81 3.47
C LEU A 11 11.16 -2.66 2.54
N ALA A 12 10.26 -2.35 1.61
CA ALA A 12 10.38 -1.24 0.70
C ALA A 12 9.01 -0.70 0.33
N LEU A 13 8.89 0.62 0.31
CA LEU A 13 7.67 1.28 -0.15
C LEU A 13 7.51 1.09 -1.66
N GLY A 14 6.27 1.05 -2.12
CA GLY A 14 5.97 1.14 -3.53
C GLY A 14 6.30 2.54 -4.05
N LEU A 15 6.66 2.64 -5.32
CA LEU A 15 7.05 3.89 -5.95
C LEU A 15 6.16 4.14 -7.16
N ILE A 16 5.40 5.23 -7.09
CA ILE A 16 4.48 5.66 -8.14
C ILE A 16 5.04 6.95 -8.75
N ARG A 17 5.13 7.00 -10.07
CA ARG A 17 5.61 8.19 -10.78
C ARG A 17 4.49 8.83 -11.59
N VAL A 18 4.37 10.14 -11.46
CA VAL A 18 3.37 10.94 -12.15
C VAL A 18 3.73 11.07 -13.62
N ARG A 19 2.78 10.74 -14.50
CA ARG A 19 2.90 10.86 -15.97
C ARG A 19 2.21 12.10 -16.52
N ARG A 20 1.14 12.55 -15.87
CA ARG A 20 0.39 13.75 -16.24
C ARG A 20 -0.02 14.50 -14.97
N PRO A 21 -0.13 15.84 -15.02
CA PRO A 21 -0.59 16.60 -13.86
C PRO A 21 -1.97 16.14 -13.39
N PHE A 22 -2.12 15.96 -12.07
CA PHE A 22 -3.40 15.66 -11.43
C PHE A 22 -3.31 16.08 -9.95
N ARG A 23 -4.42 16.00 -9.23
CA ARG A 23 -4.48 16.33 -7.81
C ARG A 23 -4.86 15.09 -7.02
N LEU A 24 -4.14 14.82 -5.94
CA LEU A 24 -4.48 13.69 -5.05
C LEU A 24 -5.86 13.86 -4.43
N ALA A 25 -6.30 15.10 -4.21
CA ALA A 25 -7.64 15.38 -3.68
C ALA A 25 -8.77 14.75 -4.53
N ASP A 26 -8.56 14.59 -5.83
CA ASP A 26 -9.55 14.01 -6.73
C ASP A 26 -9.66 12.49 -6.60
N TYR A 27 -8.73 11.84 -5.89
CA TYR A 27 -8.67 10.40 -5.70
C TYR A 27 -8.82 9.95 -4.25
N LEU A 28 -9.17 10.86 -3.34
CA LEU A 28 -9.38 10.49 -1.94
C LEU A 28 -10.47 9.43 -1.81
N ALA A 29 -10.23 8.43 -0.96
CA ALA A 29 -11.26 7.50 -0.56
C ALA A 29 -12.39 8.22 0.19
N ASP A 30 -13.62 7.74 0.10
CA ASP A 30 -14.78 8.41 0.69
C ASP A 30 -14.60 8.70 2.18
N GLU A 31 -13.99 7.80 2.92
CA GLU A 31 -13.71 7.97 4.35
C GLU A 31 -12.73 9.09 4.64
N GLU A 32 -11.77 9.33 3.76
CA GLU A 32 -10.77 10.39 3.93
C GLU A 32 -11.35 11.78 3.67
N THR A 33 -12.36 11.91 2.83
CA THR A 33 -12.94 13.23 2.50
C THR A 33 -13.52 13.93 3.72
N THR A 34 -13.92 13.17 4.74
CA THR A 34 -14.49 13.72 5.99
C THR A 34 -13.45 13.87 7.11
N ASN A 35 -12.30 13.19 7.01
CA ASN A 35 -11.31 13.12 8.08
C ASN A 35 -10.05 13.96 7.83
N VAL A 36 -9.88 14.50 6.63
CA VAL A 36 -8.72 15.30 6.26
C VAL A 36 -8.92 16.74 6.72
N ASP A 37 -7.93 17.26 7.46
CA ASP A 37 -7.98 18.66 7.90
C ASP A 37 -7.76 19.65 6.74
N ALA A 38 -8.03 20.94 6.97
CA ALA A 38 -7.94 21.96 5.93
C ALA A 38 -6.52 22.13 5.38
N ALA A 39 -5.50 22.04 6.21
CA ALA A 39 -4.10 22.19 5.78
C ALA A 39 -3.67 21.01 4.91
N THR A 40 -4.02 19.80 5.29
CA THR A 40 -3.76 18.59 4.50
C THR A 40 -4.50 18.65 3.17
N LEU A 41 -5.78 19.03 3.18
CA LEU A 41 -6.56 19.16 1.96
C LEU A 41 -5.97 20.20 1.00
N ALA A 42 -5.47 21.32 1.52
CA ALA A 42 -4.79 22.32 0.70
C ALA A 42 -3.55 21.75 0.01
N THR A 43 -2.78 20.93 0.70
CA THR A 43 -1.63 20.22 0.11
C THR A 43 -2.09 19.25 -0.99
N LEU A 44 -3.14 18.48 -0.75
CA LEU A 44 -3.65 17.50 -1.70
C LEU A 44 -4.31 18.12 -2.93
N ARG A 45 -4.77 19.35 -2.83
CA ARG A 45 -5.37 20.12 -3.95
C ARG A 45 -4.34 20.72 -4.88
N ARG A 46 -3.08 20.84 -4.45
CA ARG A 46 -2.02 21.33 -5.34
C ARG A 46 -1.70 20.28 -6.40
N PRO A 47 -1.64 20.66 -7.69
CA PRO A 47 -1.33 19.71 -8.74
C PRO A 47 0.05 19.06 -8.55
N LEU A 48 0.12 17.76 -8.84
CA LEU A 48 1.38 17.05 -9.01
C LEU A 48 1.89 17.32 -10.42
N ALA A 49 3.21 17.39 -10.56
CA ALA A 49 3.86 17.58 -11.85
C ALA A 49 4.38 16.25 -12.40
N VAL A 50 4.56 16.19 -13.71
CA VAL A 50 5.19 15.05 -14.37
C VAL A 50 6.55 14.78 -13.73
N GLY A 51 6.81 13.52 -13.39
CA GLY A 51 8.04 13.10 -12.74
C GLY A 51 7.99 13.12 -11.22
N ASP A 52 6.97 13.69 -10.60
CA ASP A 52 6.79 13.61 -9.15
C ASP A 52 6.62 12.16 -8.70
N THR A 53 7.07 11.87 -7.50
CA THR A 53 6.98 10.54 -6.89
C THR A 53 5.98 10.55 -5.74
N VAL A 54 5.08 9.56 -5.75
CA VAL A 54 4.18 9.24 -4.65
C VAL A 54 4.58 7.86 -4.13
N TYR A 55 4.68 7.72 -2.82
CA TYR A 55 5.04 6.43 -2.22
C TYR A 55 3.79 5.66 -1.83
N LEU A 56 3.72 4.39 -2.23
CA LEU A 56 2.68 3.47 -1.81
C LEU A 56 3.14 2.81 -0.51
N ILE A 57 2.37 3.04 0.58
CA ILE A 57 2.73 2.59 1.92
C ILE A 57 2.10 1.25 2.25
N GLY A 58 0.86 1.05 1.82
CA GLY A 58 0.10 -0.15 2.12
C GLY A 58 -1.18 -0.24 1.34
N GLU A 59 -1.76 -1.43 1.36
CA GLU A 59 -3.03 -1.72 0.74
C GLU A 59 -4.11 -1.82 1.83
N VAL A 60 -5.20 -1.10 1.63
CA VAL A 60 -6.40 -1.21 2.45
C VAL A 60 -7.50 -1.68 1.52
N THR A 61 -7.60 -2.98 1.34
CA THR A 61 -8.29 -3.66 0.24
C THR A 61 -9.74 -3.27 0.01
N GLU A 62 -10.47 -2.84 1.04
CA GLU A 62 -11.90 -2.50 0.91
C GLU A 62 -12.16 -1.03 0.65
N VAL A 63 -11.25 -0.15 1.09
CA VAL A 63 -11.48 1.31 1.03
C VAL A 63 -10.47 2.05 0.16
N GLY A 64 -9.41 1.38 -0.27
CA GLY A 64 -8.39 1.99 -1.13
C GLY A 64 -6.98 1.64 -0.70
N GLU A 65 -6.04 2.49 -1.06
CA GLU A 65 -4.62 2.29 -0.87
C GLU A 65 -4.02 3.45 -0.11
N ARG A 66 -3.06 3.17 0.79
CA ARG A 66 -2.41 4.21 1.58
C ARG A 66 -1.19 4.73 0.86
N VAL A 67 -1.13 6.03 0.63
CA VAL A 67 0.00 6.70 -0.03
C VAL A 67 0.58 7.79 0.84
N TRP A 68 1.83 8.14 0.56
CA TRP A 68 2.53 9.27 1.18
C TRP A 68 3.04 10.23 0.11
N PHE A 69 2.79 11.51 0.31
CA PHE A 69 3.26 12.56 -0.58
C PHE A 69 3.41 13.88 0.18
N ARG A 70 4.56 14.51 0.08
CA ARG A 70 4.86 15.82 0.69
C ARG A 70 4.53 15.90 2.19
N GLY A 71 4.84 14.86 2.94
CA GLY A 71 4.59 14.81 4.39
C GLY A 71 3.18 14.40 4.78
N VAL A 72 2.33 14.07 3.82
CA VAL A 72 0.93 13.69 4.05
C VAL A 72 0.73 12.22 3.71
N SER A 73 0.06 11.50 4.60
CA SER A 73 -0.36 10.11 4.38
C SER A 73 -1.88 10.05 4.31
N VAL A 74 -2.41 9.54 3.21
CA VAL A 74 -3.87 9.46 2.98
C VAL A 74 -4.23 8.17 2.27
N THR A 75 -5.50 7.77 2.41
CA THR A 75 -6.07 6.66 1.66
C THR A 75 -6.72 7.19 0.40
N VAL A 76 -6.36 6.61 -0.74
CA VAL A 76 -6.82 7.03 -2.06
C VAL A 76 -7.36 5.84 -2.83
N GLN A 77 -8.19 6.11 -3.83
CA GLN A 77 -8.48 5.16 -4.88
C GLN A 77 -7.28 5.07 -5.82
N ALA A 78 -7.01 3.89 -6.36
CA ALA A 78 -5.86 3.67 -7.23
C ALA A 78 -5.93 4.59 -8.47
N PHE A 79 -4.90 5.41 -8.64
CA PHE A 79 -4.78 6.35 -9.76
C PHE A 79 -3.62 6.00 -10.71
N TRP A 80 -2.97 4.87 -10.47
CA TRP A 80 -1.78 4.46 -11.21
C TRP A 80 -2.01 3.21 -12.02
N ALA A 81 -1.27 3.10 -13.13
CA ALA A 81 -1.20 1.88 -13.91
C ALA A 81 -0.27 0.87 -13.24
N GLU A 82 -0.65 -0.40 -13.28
CA GLU A 82 0.16 -1.51 -12.79
C GLU A 82 1.16 -1.96 -13.87
N PRO A 83 2.32 -2.54 -13.48
CA PRO A 83 3.29 -3.05 -14.45
C PRO A 83 2.73 -4.15 -15.34
N THR A 84 1.77 -4.93 -14.85
CA THR A 84 1.15 -6.05 -15.57
C THR A 84 -0.03 -5.64 -16.43
N PHE A 85 -0.58 -4.47 -16.19
CA PHE A 85 -1.69 -3.92 -16.96
C PHE A 85 -1.56 -2.40 -17.05
N ASP A 86 -0.93 -1.92 -18.12
CA ASP A 86 -0.76 -0.49 -18.32
C ASP A 86 -2.05 0.12 -18.87
N ASP A 87 -2.70 0.94 -18.05
CA ASP A 87 -3.80 1.79 -18.48
C ASP A 87 -3.24 3.14 -18.94
N PRO A 88 -3.30 3.45 -20.26
CA PRO A 88 -2.76 4.70 -20.76
C PRO A 88 -3.50 5.94 -20.26
N LYS A 89 -4.72 5.79 -19.73
CA LYS A 89 -5.50 6.88 -19.14
C LYS A 89 -5.08 7.21 -17.72
N ALA A 90 -4.40 6.31 -17.02
CA ALA A 90 -3.95 6.56 -15.65
C ALA A 90 -2.94 7.71 -15.63
N PRO A 91 -3.08 8.68 -14.72
CA PRO A 91 -2.17 9.83 -14.65
C PRO A 91 -0.80 9.49 -14.07
N ALA A 92 -0.61 8.28 -13.57
CA ALA A 92 0.63 7.81 -12.97
C ALA A 92 0.85 6.33 -13.25
N ALA A 93 2.04 5.84 -12.95
CA ALA A 93 2.40 4.42 -13.09
C ALA A 93 3.15 3.94 -11.86
N LEU A 94 2.85 2.71 -11.43
CA LEU A 94 3.60 2.02 -10.39
C LEU A 94 4.93 1.55 -11.00
N ILE A 95 6.04 2.10 -10.49
CA ILE A 95 7.39 1.79 -10.97
C ILE A 95 7.97 0.61 -10.20
N ARG A 96 7.68 0.55 -8.90
CA ARG A 96 8.15 -0.50 -8.02
C ARG A 96 7.04 -0.85 -7.04
N PRO A 97 6.66 -2.14 -6.90
CA PRO A 97 5.66 -2.54 -5.92
C PRO A 97 6.19 -2.45 -4.49
N ILE A 98 5.28 -2.47 -3.52
CA ILE A 98 5.64 -2.64 -2.12
C ILE A 98 6.30 -4.02 -1.96
N VAL A 99 7.36 -4.07 -1.17
CA VAL A 99 7.99 -5.33 -0.78
C VAL A 99 7.65 -5.60 0.67
N HIS A 100 6.99 -6.72 0.91
CA HIS A 100 6.61 -7.18 2.24
C HIS A 100 7.34 -8.45 2.62
N GLU A 101 7.56 -8.63 3.92
CA GLU A 101 7.81 -9.93 4.52
C GLU A 101 6.67 -10.26 5.47
N TRP A 102 6.18 -11.46 5.36
CA TRP A 102 5.18 -12.00 6.27
C TRP A 102 5.80 -13.13 7.09
N TRP A 103 5.86 -12.92 8.39
CA TRP A 103 6.39 -13.88 9.33
C TRP A 103 5.26 -14.44 10.17
N VAL A 104 5.27 -15.75 10.40
CA VAL A 104 4.27 -16.41 11.23
C VAL A 104 4.96 -17.07 12.42
N HIS A 105 4.33 -16.96 13.57
CA HIS A 105 4.75 -17.68 14.77
C HIS A 105 4.15 -19.06 14.77
N ILE A 106 4.98 -20.06 14.90
CA ILE A 106 4.59 -21.47 14.88
C ILE A 106 4.96 -22.13 16.18
N SER A 107 4.21 -23.18 16.52
CA SER A 107 4.52 -24.10 17.62
C SER A 107 4.61 -25.52 17.09
N TRP A 108 5.63 -26.24 17.50
CA TRP A 108 5.87 -27.62 17.09
C TRP A 108 6.71 -28.37 18.12
N GLY A 109 6.24 -29.52 18.59
CA GLY A 109 6.99 -30.39 19.49
C GLY A 109 7.48 -29.72 20.78
N GLY A 110 6.70 -28.81 21.37
CA GLY A 110 7.07 -28.05 22.55
C GLY A 110 8.05 -26.90 22.30
N ARG A 111 8.35 -26.62 21.04
CA ARG A 111 9.18 -25.50 20.60
C ARG A 111 8.33 -24.48 19.87
N SER A 112 8.78 -23.23 19.82
CA SER A 112 8.15 -22.17 19.06
C SER A 112 9.19 -21.29 18.38
N GLY A 113 8.77 -20.58 17.35
CA GLY A 113 9.64 -19.68 16.61
C GLY A 113 8.90 -18.99 15.48
N TRP A 114 9.61 -18.09 14.80
CA TRP A 114 9.09 -17.33 13.67
C TRP A 114 9.69 -17.83 12.36
N ILE A 115 8.84 -18.05 11.36
CA ILE A 115 9.28 -18.41 10.00
C ILE A 115 8.55 -17.56 8.97
N GLN A 116 9.14 -17.40 7.79
CA GLN A 116 8.50 -16.68 6.70
C GLN A 116 7.34 -17.49 6.11
N ALA A 117 6.25 -16.78 5.78
CA ALA A 117 4.96 -17.39 5.48
C ALA A 117 4.83 -18.03 4.10
N TRP A 118 5.83 -17.96 3.24
CA TRP A 118 5.77 -18.68 1.96
C TRP A 118 5.95 -20.19 2.08
N ASN A 119 6.29 -20.69 3.26
CA ASN A 119 6.40 -22.11 3.48
C ASN A 119 4.99 -22.75 3.46
N ARG A 120 4.72 -23.55 2.44
CA ARG A 120 3.40 -24.15 2.19
C ARG A 120 2.97 -25.20 3.21
N ASN A 121 3.85 -25.58 4.13
CA ASN A 121 3.56 -26.57 5.17
C ASN A 121 3.01 -25.97 6.45
N ILE A 122 2.64 -24.70 6.44
CA ILE A 122 2.09 -24.00 7.59
C ILE A 122 0.57 -23.98 7.50
N GLU A 123 -0.08 -24.51 8.55
CA GLU A 123 -1.52 -24.43 8.73
C GLU A 123 -1.88 -23.22 9.61
N GLY A 124 -3.08 -22.71 9.45
CA GLY A 124 -3.58 -21.59 10.25
C GLY A 124 -3.19 -20.22 9.70
N THR A 125 -2.47 -20.14 8.58
CA THR A 125 -2.24 -18.88 7.89
C THR A 125 -3.40 -18.60 6.95
N ASP A 126 -3.92 -17.38 6.99
CA ASP A 126 -4.94 -16.93 6.07
C ASP A 126 -4.27 -16.12 4.95
N ALA A 127 -4.55 -16.48 3.71
CA ALA A 127 -4.02 -15.77 2.54
C ALA A 127 -4.52 -14.31 2.45
N CYS A 128 -5.59 -13.97 3.14
CA CYS A 128 -6.12 -12.62 3.22
C CYS A 128 -5.57 -11.81 4.42
N ALA A 129 -4.81 -12.45 5.28
CA ALA A 129 -4.26 -11.80 6.47
C ALA A 129 -3.09 -10.89 6.12
#